data_d371cf659d28864be11a2c2df7559d85
#
_entry.id   d371cf659d28864be11a2c2df7559d85
#
_cell.length_a   1.000
_cell.length_b   1.000
_cell.length_c   1.000
_cell.angle_alpha   90.00
_cell.angle_beta   90.00
_cell.angle_gamma   90.00
#
_symmetry.space_group_name_H-M   'P 1'
#
loop_
_entity.id
_entity.type
_entity.pdbx_description
1 polymer ?
#
loop_
_entity_poly.entity_id
_entity_poly.type
_entity_poly.pdbx_seq_one_letter_code
_entity_poly.pdbx_strand_id
1 'polypeptide(L)'
;MDSQALLSWFDANERDLPWRRPGTSAWGVLLSEVMSQQTPVARVAPVWEEWMRRWPTPADFAQATRAEVLRAWGKLGYPRRALRLWECAAAIGEGEVPADVGKLLRLPGIGDYTARAVACFHFGINVPVVDTNVRRVYARAEDGRFLAPQPSKRELAAVAELLPAENGPRFSAALMELGALVCTCLLYTSPSPRD
;
A
#
# COMPACT_ATOMS: atom_id res chain seq x y z
N MET A 1 -21.18 -0.67 -5.01
CA MET A 1 -20.46 -1.95 -4.74
C MET A 1 -20.97 -2.56 -3.44
N ASP A 2 -21.24 -3.86 -3.41
CA ASP A 2 -21.65 -4.57 -2.19
C ASP A 2 -20.43 -4.82 -1.29
N SER A 3 -20.37 -4.12 -0.17
CA SER A 3 -19.24 -4.21 0.77
C SER A 3 -19.17 -5.55 1.50
N GLN A 4 -20.30 -6.17 1.80
CA GLN A 4 -20.35 -7.45 2.48
C GLN A 4 -19.86 -8.58 1.57
N ALA A 5 -20.30 -8.59 0.33
CA ALA A 5 -19.84 -9.56 -0.67
C ALA A 5 -18.34 -9.46 -0.91
N LEU A 6 -17.80 -8.22 -1.03
CA LEU A 6 -16.36 -7.99 -1.20
C LEU A 6 -15.55 -8.46 0.00
N LEU A 7 -16.01 -8.17 1.22
CA LEU A 7 -15.31 -8.61 2.44
C LEU A 7 -15.34 -10.14 2.58
N SER A 8 -16.48 -10.79 2.30
CA SER A 8 -16.57 -12.25 2.32
C SER A 8 -15.67 -12.92 1.28
N TRP A 9 -15.57 -12.33 0.08
CA TRP A 9 -14.63 -12.77 -0.94
C TRP A 9 -13.18 -12.62 -0.47
N PHE A 10 -12.85 -11.48 0.14
CA PHE A 10 -11.51 -11.20 0.64
C PHE A 10 -11.09 -12.19 1.72
N ASP A 11 -12.00 -12.55 2.65
CA ASP A 11 -11.73 -13.53 3.69
C ASP A 11 -11.32 -14.90 3.13
N ALA A 12 -11.86 -15.27 1.95
CA ALA A 12 -11.56 -16.54 1.30
C ALA A 12 -10.33 -16.49 0.35
N ASN A 13 -9.90 -15.30 -0.06
CA ASN A 13 -8.90 -15.12 -1.13
C ASN A 13 -7.69 -14.23 -0.74
N GLU A 14 -7.65 -13.71 0.49
CA GLU A 14 -6.56 -12.88 0.96
C GLU A 14 -5.21 -13.59 0.85
N ARG A 15 -4.25 -12.95 0.18
CA ARG A 15 -2.88 -13.46 0.09
C ARG A 15 -2.16 -13.31 1.43
N ASP A 16 -1.42 -14.35 1.85
CA ASP A 16 -0.50 -14.24 2.99
C ASP A 16 0.69 -13.36 2.62
N LEU A 17 0.60 -12.08 2.97
CA LEU A 17 1.66 -11.11 2.78
C LEU A 17 2.35 -10.86 4.12
N PRO A 18 3.71 -10.94 4.20
CA PRO A 18 4.41 -10.85 5.48
C PRO A 18 4.08 -9.56 6.26
N TRP A 19 3.85 -8.45 5.56
CA TRP A 19 3.49 -7.16 6.19
C TRP A 19 2.03 -7.02 6.63
N ARG A 20 1.17 -8.01 6.34
CA ARG A 20 -0.22 -8.10 6.85
C ARG A 20 -0.32 -8.93 8.13
N ARG A 21 0.76 -9.63 8.52
CA ARG A 21 0.76 -10.50 9.69
C ARG A 21 0.60 -9.68 10.97
N PRO A 22 -0.13 -10.21 11.98
CA PRO A 22 -0.25 -9.56 13.29
C PRO A 22 1.12 -9.22 13.88
N GLY A 23 1.24 -8.04 14.49
CA GLY A 23 2.48 -7.58 15.09
C GLY A 23 3.44 -6.85 14.13
N THR A 24 3.12 -6.75 12.84
CA THR A 24 3.90 -5.91 11.93
C THR A 24 3.83 -4.44 12.38
N SER A 25 4.99 -3.81 12.56
CA SER A 25 5.08 -2.41 12.98
C SER A 25 4.64 -1.43 11.87
N ALA A 26 4.31 -0.18 12.25
CA ALA A 26 4.05 0.89 11.30
C ALA A 26 5.21 1.12 10.33
N TRP A 27 6.45 0.95 10.80
CA TRP A 27 7.65 0.98 9.98
C TRP A 27 7.64 -0.14 8.92
N GLY A 28 7.30 -1.36 9.33
CA GLY A 28 7.20 -2.50 8.40
C GLY A 28 6.14 -2.27 7.31
N VAL A 29 4.99 -1.71 7.68
CA VAL A 29 3.95 -1.35 6.69
C VAL A 29 4.45 -0.25 5.76
N LEU A 30 5.11 0.80 6.28
CA LEU A 30 5.66 1.88 5.46
C LEU A 30 6.71 1.35 4.48
N LEU A 31 7.61 0.46 4.91
CA LEU A 31 8.58 -0.20 4.03
C LEU A 31 7.89 -0.96 2.90
N SER A 32 6.89 -1.78 3.22
CA SER A 32 6.19 -2.59 2.22
C SER A 32 5.50 -1.73 1.16
N GLU A 33 4.88 -0.62 1.58
CA GLU A 33 4.19 0.31 0.68
C GLU A 33 5.16 0.98 -0.30
N VAL A 34 6.34 1.39 0.17
CA VAL A 34 7.34 1.98 -0.72
C VAL A 34 8.03 0.94 -1.59
N MET A 35 8.35 -0.24 -1.05
CA MET A 35 8.98 -1.33 -1.81
C MET A 35 8.07 -1.86 -2.92
N SER A 36 6.75 -1.93 -2.68
CA SER A 36 5.75 -2.45 -3.63
C SER A 36 5.41 -1.50 -4.77
N GLN A 37 5.84 -0.23 -4.72
CA GLN A 37 5.63 0.70 -5.83
C GLN A 37 6.28 0.15 -7.11
N GLN A 38 5.45 -0.21 -8.10
CA GLN A 38 5.89 -0.76 -9.40
C GLN A 38 6.80 -2.00 -9.29
N THR A 39 6.71 -2.75 -8.19
CA THR A 39 7.52 -3.96 -7.97
C THR A 39 6.59 -5.11 -7.55
N PRO A 40 6.64 -6.27 -8.23
CA PRO A 40 5.82 -7.42 -7.86
C PRO A 40 6.08 -7.91 -6.42
N VAL A 41 5.01 -8.27 -5.71
CA VAL A 41 5.04 -8.74 -4.32
C VAL A 41 6.05 -9.86 -4.10
N ALA A 42 6.11 -10.86 -5.00
CA ALA A 42 7.05 -11.98 -4.89
C ALA A 42 8.53 -11.56 -4.86
N ARG A 43 8.83 -10.38 -5.42
CA ARG A 43 10.18 -9.80 -5.36
C ARG A 43 10.40 -8.97 -4.11
N VAL A 44 9.33 -8.35 -3.59
CA VAL A 44 9.38 -7.49 -2.41
C VAL A 44 9.49 -8.31 -1.13
N ALA A 45 8.70 -9.36 -0.97
CA ALA A 45 8.58 -10.12 0.27
C ALA A 45 9.92 -10.56 0.87
N PRO A 46 10.83 -11.23 0.13
CA PRO A 46 12.11 -11.66 0.72
C PRO A 46 13.02 -10.50 1.10
N VAL A 47 12.98 -9.38 0.37
CA VAL A 47 13.78 -8.18 0.70
C VAL A 47 13.20 -7.49 1.93
N TRP A 48 11.89 -7.41 2.04
CA TRP A 48 11.20 -6.85 3.19
C TRP A 48 11.51 -7.63 4.48
N GLU A 49 11.44 -8.96 4.45
CA GLU A 49 11.77 -9.82 5.60
C GLU A 49 13.22 -9.62 6.03
N GLU A 50 14.16 -9.56 5.08
CA GLU A 50 15.57 -9.28 5.36
C GLU A 50 15.76 -7.89 5.99
N TRP A 51 15.07 -6.86 5.49
CA TRP A 51 15.15 -5.51 6.02
C TRP A 51 14.55 -5.41 7.42
N MET A 52 13.40 -6.04 7.68
CA MET A 52 12.79 -6.06 9.01
C MET A 52 13.67 -6.78 10.04
N ARG A 53 14.40 -7.80 9.62
CA ARG A 53 15.37 -8.49 10.47
C ARG A 53 16.61 -7.64 10.74
N ARG A 54 17.08 -6.91 9.75
CA ARG A 54 18.32 -6.11 9.82
C ARG A 54 18.08 -4.73 10.43
N TRP A 55 16.97 -4.11 10.13
CA TRP A 55 16.62 -2.76 10.53
C TRP A 55 15.14 -2.71 10.99
N PRO A 56 14.85 -3.25 12.17
CA PRO A 56 13.47 -3.37 12.66
C PRO A 56 12.79 -2.03 12.96
N THR A 57 13.58 -0.97 13.14
CA THR A 57 13.08 0.39 13.45
C THR A 57 13.62 1.44 12.47
N PRO A 58 12.96 2.61 12.35
CA PRO A 58 13.51 3.73 11.59
C PRO A 58 14.91 4.15 12.07
N ALA A 59 15.14 4.15 13.39
CA ALA A 59 16.42 4.52 13.98
C ALA A 59 17.54 3.58 13.53
N ASP A 60 17.32 2.26 13.56
CA ASP A 60 18.28 1.27 13.06
C ASP A 60 18.62 1.50 11.60
N PHE A 61 17.58 1.76 10.77
CA PHE A 61 17.78 1.98 9.35
C PHE A 61 18.53 3.30 9.05
N ALA A 62 18.29 4.34 9.84
CA ALA A 62 18.99 5.62 9.71
C ALA A 62 20.51 5.51 9.99
N GLN A 63 20.95 4.49 10.77
CA GLN A 63 22.37 4.23 11.03
C GLN A 63 23.08 3.59 9.81
N ALA A 64 22.34 3.01 8.87
CA ALA A 64 22.93 2.41 7.68
C ALA A 64 23.57 3.46 6.76
N THR A 65 24.66 3.11 6.12
CA THR A 65 25.23 3.95 5.08
C THR A 65 24.40 3.88 3.80
N ARG A 66 24.42 4.96 2.99
CA ARG A 66 23.76 4.97 1.67
C ARG A 66 24.16 3.79 0.80
N ALA A 67 25.45 3.37 0.86
CA ALA A 67 25.96 2.24 0.09
C ALA A 67 25.37 0.91 0.57
N GLU A 68 25.18 0.70 1.87
CA GLU A 68 24.51 -0.48 2.41
C GLU A 68 23.04 -0.52 2.01
N VAL A 69 22.32 0.60 2.12
CA VAL A 69 20.93 0.73 1.70
C VAL A 69 20.77 0.36 0.23
N LEU A 70 21.60 0.89 -0.66
CA LEU A 70 21.52 0.59 -2.09
C LEU A 70 21.87 -0.87 -2.40
N ARG A 71 22.86 -1.45 -1.72
CA ARG A 71 23.19 -2.88 -1.88
C ARG A 71 22.03 -3.77 -1.41
N ALA A 72 21.43 -3.45 -0.26
CA ALA A 72 20.31 -4.20 0.28
C ALA A 72 19.01 -4.03 -0.54
N TRP A 73 18.83 -2.89 -1.22
CA TRP A 73 17.71 -2.68 -2.14
C TRP A 73 17.76 -3.61 -3.35
N GLY A 74 18.95 -3.97 -3.79
CA GLY A 74 19.19 -4.95 -4.81
C GLY A 74 18.44 -4.68 -6.12
N LYS A 75 17.59 -5.64 -6.53
CA LYS A 75 16.90 -5.63 -7.82
C LYS A 75 15.45 -5.12 -7.74
N LEU A 76 15.05 -4.40 -6.69
CA LEU A 76 13.69 -3.84 -6.59
C LEU A 76 13.40 -2.74 -7.62
N GLY A 77 14.44 -2.17 -8.24
CA GLY A 77 14.30 -1.09 -9.21
C GLY A 77 14.12 0.29 -8.57
N TYR A 78 14.31 1.34 -9.35
CA TYR A 78 14.15 2.74 -8.92
C TYR A 78 14.86 3.04 -7.58
N PRO A 79 16.20 2.96 -7.50
CA PRO A 79 16.95 3.01 -6.25
C PRO A 79 16.81 4.32 -5.46
N ARG A 80 16.31 5.38 -6.09
CA ARG A 80 15.96 6.63 -5.40
C ARG A 80 14.91 6.42 -4.32
N ARG A 81 14.04 5.40 -4.44
CA ARG A 81 13.05 5.07 -3.39
C ARG A 81 13.74 4.62 -2.10
N ALA A 82 14.78 3.81 -2.21
CA ALA A 82 15.57 3.38 -1.05
C ALA A 82 16.24 4.56 -0.33
N LEU A 83 16.80 5.50 -1.08
CA LEU A 83 17.40 6.70 -0.50
C LEU A 83 16.36 7.63 0.15
N ARG A 84 15.17 7.75 -0.45
CA ARG A 84 14.05 8.48 0.16
C ARG A 84 13.56 7.82 1.44
N LEU A 85 13.49 6.48 1.49
CA LEU A 85 13.20 5.75 2.73
C LEU A 85 14.26 6.01 3.80
N TRP A 86 15.52 6.05 3.42
CA TRP A 86 16.62 6.35 4.36
C TRP A 86 16.50 7.78 4.92
N GLU A 87 16.21 8.77 4.07
CA GLU A 87 15.92 10.15 4.51
C GLU A 87 14.68 10.21 5.41
N CYS A 88 13.63 9.44 5.09
CA CYS A 88 12.41 9.31 5.88
C CYS A 88 12.72 8.74 7.28
N ALA A 89 13.47 7.67 7.34
CA ALA A 89 13.88 7.06 8.60
C ALA A 89 14.70 8.01 9.48
N ALA A 90 15.63 8.75 8.90
CA ALA A 90 16.39 9.77 9.59
C ALA A 90 15.50 10.92 10.13
N ALA A 91 14.45 11.29 9.39
CA ALA A 91 13.49 12.30 9.82
C ALA A 91 12.56 11.82 10.95
N ILE A 92 12.28 10.51 11.03
CA ILE A 92 11.54 9.89 12.16
C ILE A 92 12.47 9.76 13.37
N GLY A 93 13.73 9.37 13.17
CA GLY A 93 14.73 9.18 14.22
C GLY A 93 14.31 8.12 15.25
N GLU A 94 14.49 8.41 16.53
CA GLU A 94 14.08 7.57 17.67
C GLU A 94 12.56 7.59 17.91
N GLY A 95 11.81 8.39 17.16
CA GLY A 95 10.37 8.49 17.26
C GLY A 95 9.63 7.33 16.61
N GLU A 96 8.31 7.36 16.74
CA GLU A 96 7.43 6.43 16.07
C GLU A 96 6.93 6.98 14.71
N VAL A 97 6.61 6.08 13.79
CA VAL A 97 5.93 6.47 12.56
C VAL A 97 4.58 7.10 12.93
N PRO A 98 4.28 8.34 12.49
CA PRO A 98 3.05 9.00 12.89
C PRO A 98 1.80 8.36 12.28
N ALA A 99 0.68 8.35 13.03
CA ALA A 99 -0.61 7.88 12.54
C ALA A 99 -1.33 8.91 11.64
N ASP A 100 -1.08 10.19 11.88
CA ASP A 100 -1.76 11.28 11.18
C ASP A 100 -1.26 11.46 9.74
N VAL A 101 -2.18 11.45 8.76
CA VAL A 101 -1.86 11.58 7.33
C VAL A 101 -1.08 12.87 7.03
N GLY A 102 -1.43 13.99 7.67
CA GLY A 102 -0.74 15.26 7.47
C GLY A 102 0.70 15.25 8.00
N LYS A 103 0.95 14.52 9.10
CA LYS A 103 2.31 14.31 9.62
C LYS A 103 3.10 13.37 8.72
N LEU A 104 2.50 12.29 8.24
CA LEU A 104 3.12 11.37 7.28
C LEU A 104 3.53 12.07 5.98
N LEU A 105 2.69 12.95 5.45
CA LEU A 105 2.99 13.73 4.23
C LEU A 105 4.19 14.68 4.37
N ARG A 106 4.59 15.03 5.60
CA ARG A 106 5.79 15.86 5.82
C ARG A 106 7.09 15.06 5.81
N LEU A 107 7.01 13.73 5.83
CA LEU A 107 8.19 12.87 5.77
C LEU A 107 8.76 12.81 4.35
N PRO A 108 10.09 12.81 4.19
CA PRO A 108 10.75 12.71 2.90
C PRO A 108 10.31 11.50 2.09
N GLY A 109 9.87 11.70 0.84
CA GLY A 109 9.50 10.62 -0.08
C GLY A 109 8.13 9.98 0.18
N ILE A 110 7.36 10.45 1.15
CA ILE A 110 6.01 9.96 1.45
C ILE A 110 4.99 10.82 0.71
N GLY A 111 4.32 10.20 -0.26
CA GLY A 111 3.22 10.80 -1.00
C GLY A 111 1.84 10.46 -0.41
N ASP A 112 0.79 11.06 -0.99
CA ASP A 112 -0.60 10.93 -0.51
C ASP A 112 -1.04 9.48 -0.39
N TYR A 113 -0.73 8.64 -1.38
CA TYR A 113 -1.02 7.21 -1.34
C TYR A 113 -0.36 6.53 -0.13
N THR A 114 0.97 6.66 0.02
CA THR A 114 1.72 5.97 1.09
C THR A 114 1.28 6.45 2.47
N ALA A 115 1.05 7.75 2.64
CA ALA A 115 0.56 8.30 3.91
C ALA A 115 -0.80 7.70 4.29
N ARG A 116 -1.75 7.61 3.36
CA ARG A 116 -3.07 7.01 3.58
C ARG A 116 -2.97 5.51 3.81
N ALA A 117 -2.13 4.80 3.07
CA ALA A 117 -1.95 3.36 3.21
C ALA A 117 -1.42 3.00 4.62
N VAL A 118 -0.41 3.71 5.12
CA VAL A 118 0.12 3.50 6.48
C VAL A 118 -0.94 3.83 7.54
N ALA A 119 -1.62 4.97 7.41
CA ALA A 119 -2.70 5.37 8.32
C ALA A 119 -3.84 4.33 8.35
N CYS A 120 -4.22 3.83 7.19
CA CYS A 120 -5.29 2.85 7.03
C CYS A 120 -4.87 1.45 7.53
N PHE A 121 -3.79 0.90 6.99
CA PHE A 121 -3.47 -0.52 7.18
C PHE A 121 -2.78 -0.84 8.51
N HIS A 122 -2.04 0.11 9.08
CA HIS A 122 -1.44 -0.10 10.40
C HIS A 122 -2.30 0.49 11.53
N PHE A 123 -2.70 1.75 11.39
CA PHE A 123 -3.40 2.45 12.46
C PHE A 123 -4.93 2.28 12.44
N GLY A 124 -5.47 1.59 11.46
CA GLY A 124 -6.91 1.33 11.35
C GLY A 124 -7.75 2.57 11.03
N ILE A 125 -7.13 3.65 10.56
CA ILE A 125 -7.83 4.89 10.24
C ILE A 125 -8.62 4.71 8.95
N ASN A 126 -9.92 4.95 9.00
CA ASN A 126 -10.82 4.79 7.84
C ASN A 126 -10.64 5.94 6.84
N VAL A 127 -9.62 5.83 6.01
CA VAL A 127 -9.30 6.78 4.93
C VAL A 127 -9.18 6.05 3.59
N PRO A 128 -9.54 6.70 2.47
CA PRO A 128 -9.44 6.06 1.15
C PRO A 128 -7.98 5.84 0.76
N VAL A 129 -7.68 4.60 0.35
CA VAL A 129 -6.36 4.20 -0.19
C VAL A 129 -6.57 3.84 -1.66
N VAL A 130 -6.02 4.65 -2.57
CA VAL A 130 -6.31 4.55 -4.00
C VAL A 130 -5.04 4.34 -4.80
N ASP A 131 -4.75 3.07 -5.08
CA ASP A 131 -3.68 2.66 -6.00
C ASP A 131 -4.22 2.41 -7.42
N THR A 132 -3.38 1.92 -8.31
CA THR A 132 -3.78 1.59 -9.68
C THR A 132 -4.78 0.43 -9.74
N ASN A 133 -4.79 -0.48 -8.78
CA ASN A 133 -5.74 -1.59 -8.69
C ASN A 133 -7.12 -1.06 -8.30
N VAL A 134 -7.19 -0.31 -7.22
CA VAL A 134 -8.44 0.32 -6.74
C VAL A 134 -9.04 1.22 -7.82
N ARG A 135 -8.23 2.05 -8.48
CA ARG A 135 -8.68 2.90 -9.59
C ARG A 135 -9.31 2.10 -10.73
N ARG A 136 -8.70 0.98 -11.08
CA ARG A 136 -9.21 0.11 -12.14
C ARG A 136 -10.52 -0.58 -11.73
N VAL A 137 -10.60 -1.08 -10.50
CA VAL A 137 -11.82 -1.68 -9.96
C VAL A 137 -12.94 -0.64 -9.94
N TYR A 138 -12.69 0.54 -9.38
CA TYR A 138 -13.65 1.62 -9.32
C TYR A 138 -14.16 2.03 -10.72
N ALA A 139 -13.25 2.28 -11.65
CA ALA A 139 -13.61 2.69 -13.00
C ALA A 139 -14.51 1.68 -13.70
N ARG A 140 -14.26 0.38 -13.51
CA ARG A 140 -15.05 -0.68 -14.16
C ARG A 140 -16.36 -0.99 -13.45
N ALA A 141 -16.34 -1.07 -12.12
CA ALA A 141 -17.49 -1.52 -11.34
C ALA A 141 -18.49 -0.39 -11.06
N GLU A 142 -18.02 0.85 -10.87
CA GLU A 142 -18.86 1.98 -10.48
C GLU A 142 -19.07 2.98 -11.62
N ASP A 143 -18.00 3.35 -12.34
CA ASP A 143 -18.09 4.32 -13.45
C ASP A 143 -18.49 3.69 -14.79
N GLY A 144 -18.49 2.37 -14.91
CA GLY A 144 -18.75 1.65 -16.18
C GLY A 144 -17.69 1.92 -17.26
N ARG A 145 -16.47 2.33 -16.88
CA ARG A 145 -15.37 2.66 -17.80
C ARG A 145 -14.33 1.55 -17.84
N PHE A 146 -13.86 1.26 -19.04
CA PHE A 146 -12.81 0.26 -19.25
C PHE A 146 -11.46 0.62 -18.62
N LEU A 147 -11.02 1.86 -18.78
CA LEU A 147 -9.78 2.41 -18.25
C LEU A 147 -10.06 3.49 -17.22
N ALA A 148 -9.31 3.46 -16.14
CA ALA A 148 -9.32 4.55 -15.18
C ALA A 148 -8.79 5.84 -15.82
N PRO A 149 -9.45 6.98 -15.63
CA PRO A 149 -8.96 8.27 -16.11
C PRO A 149 -7.65 8.67 -15.40
N GLN A 150 -7.10 9.84 -15.72
CA GLN A 150 -5.96 10.36 -14.97
C GLN A 150 -6.30 10.53 -13.48
N PRO A 151 -5.34 10.29 -12.55
CA PRO A 151 -5.56 10.44 -11.11
C PRO A 151 -6.13 11.82 -10.78
N SER A 152 -7.17 11.86 -9.95
CA SER A 152 -7.83 13.11 -9.59
C SER A 152 -8.32 13.11 -8.13
N LYS A 153 -8.47 14.29 -7.56
CA LYS A 153 -9.08 14.47 -6.23
C LYS A 153 -10.54 13.98 -6.19
N ARG A 154 -11.25 14.08 -7.35
CA ARG A 154 -12.63 13.57 -7.48
C ARG A 154 -12.69 12.05 -7.32
N GLU A 155 -11.73 11.32 -7.89
CA GLU A 155 -11.64 9.86 -7.74
C GLU A 155 -11.39 9.46 -6.28
N LEU A 156 -10.51 10.18 -5.58
CA LEU A 156 -10.26 9.95 -4.17
C LEU A 156 -11.52 10.16 -3.32
N ALA A 157 -12.28 11.23 -3.58
CA ALA A 157 -13.55 11.52 -2.90
C ALA A 157 -14.60 10.43 -3.20
N ALA A 158 -14.71 10.01 -4.45
CA ALA A 158 -15.65 8.97 -4.86
C ALA A 158 -15.33 7.60 -4.22
N VAL A 159 -14.06 7.22 -4.11
CA VAL A 159 -13.65 6.01 -3.37
C VAL A 159 -13.91 6.16 -1.87
N ALA A 160 -13.77 7.38 -1.31
CA ALA A 160 -14.11 7.63 0.09
C ALA A 160 -15.59 7.38 0.40
N GLU A 161 -16.48 7.68 -0.54
CA GLU A 161 -17.93 7.42 -0.41
C GLU A 161 -18.30 5.92 -0.42
N LEU A 162 -17.42 5.06 -0.97
CA LEU A 162 -17.60 3.62 -0.95
C LEU A 162 -17.20 2.98 0.38
N LEU A 163 -16.39 3.67 1.20
CA LEU A 163 -15.87 3.09 2.42
C LEU A 163 -17.00 2.86 3.43
N PRO A 164 -17.20 1.63 3.92
CA PRO A 164 -18.15 1.39 4.97
C PRO A 164 -17.69 2.04 6.28
N ALA A 165 -18.64 2.43 7.13
CA ALA A 165 -18.34 3.02 8.44
C ALA A 165 -17.53 2.05 9.32
N GLU A 166 -17.85 0.75 9.23
CA GLU A 166 -17.15 -0.34 9.90
C GLU A 166 -16.31 -1.13 8.89
N ASN A 167 -15.15 -1.62 9.32
CA ASN A 167 -14.23 -2.41 8.48
C ASN A 167 -13.64 -1.67 7.25
N GLY A 168 -13.63 -0.33 7.24
CA GLY A 168 -13.09 0.46 6.13
C GLY A 168 -11.65 0.08 5.73
N PRO A 169 -10.69 -0.10 6.67
CA PRO A 169 -9.34 -0.56 6.33
C PRO A 169 -9.32 -1.94 5.65
N ARG A 170 -10.14 -2.88 6.13
CA ARG A 170 -10.24 -4.21 5.53
C ARG A 170 -10.90 -4.14 4.14
N PHE A 171 -11.91 -3.30 3.97
CA PHE A 171 -12.52 -3.02 2.67
C PHE A 171 -11.53 -2.41 1.68
N SER A 172 -10.69 -1.46 2.11
CA SER A 172 -9.63 -0.89 1.27
C SER A 172 -8.61 -1.95 0.81
N ALA A 173 -8.21 -2.85 1.72
CA ALA A 173 -7.36 -3.98 1.37
C ALA A 173 -8.03 -4.94 0.38
N ALA A 174 -9.32 -5.22 0.57
CA ALA A 174 -10.12 -6.07 -0.31
C ALA A 174 -10.26 -5.49 -1.73
N LEU A 175 -10.46 -4.18 -1.86
CA LEU A 175 -10.46 -3.50 -3.17
C LEU A 175 -9.13 -3.64 -3.90
N MET A 176 -8.01 -3.47 -3.20
CA MET A 176 -6.68 -3.65 -3.79
C MET A 176 -6.46 -5.10 -4.24
N GLU A 177 -6.87 -6.06 -3.41
CA GLU A 177 -6.74 -7.49 -3.69
C GLU A 177 -7.61 -7.90 -4.88
N LEU A 178 -8.86 -7.43 -4.96
CA LEU A 178 -9.75 -7.66 -6.09
C LEU A 178 -9.12 -7.16 -7.40
N GLY A 179 -8.50 -5.99 -7.37
CA GLY A 179 -7.78 -5.44 -8.51
C GLY A 179 -6.52 -6.22 -8.89
N ALA A 180 -5.86 -6.84 -7.91
CA ALA A 180 -4.65 -7.61 -8.14
C ALA A 180 -4.94 -9.03 -8.68
N LEU A 181 -6.01 -9.68 -8.20
CA LEU A 181 -6.28 -11.09 -8.49
C LEU A 181 -7.36 -11.30 -9.55
N VAL A 182 -8.40 -10.48 -9.58
CA VAL A 182 -9.59 -10.67 -10.42
C VAL A 182 -9.64 -9.61 -11.51
N CYS A 183 -9.77 -8.33 -11.12
CA CYS A 183 -9.88 -7.22 -12.04
C CYS A 183 -8.50 -6.80 -12.58
N THR A 184 -7.85 -7.68 -13.35
CA THR A 184 -6.49 -7.47 -13.85
C THR A 184 -6.41 -6.44 -14.98
N CYS A 185 -5.18 -6.05 -15.39
CA CYS A 185 -4.97 -5.09 -16.46
C CYS A 185 -5.47 -5.59 -17.83
N LEU A 186 -5.39 -6.90 -18.07
CA LEU A 186 -5.76 -7.53 -19.34
C LEU A 186 -7.21 -8.01 -19.29
N LEU A 187 -8.09 -7.42 -20.09
CA LEU A 187 -9.52 -7.74 -20.08
C LEU A 187 -9.86 -9.15 -20.50
N TYR A 188 -9.11 -9.72 -21.43
CA TYR A 188 -9.36 -11.10 -21.88
C TYR A 188 -9.01 -12.15 -20.82
N THR A 189 -8.33 -11.77 -19.75
CA THR A 189 -7.99 -12.63 -18.60
C THR A 189 -8.78 -12.25 -17.34
N SER A 190 -9.52 -11.15 -17.38
CA SER A 190 -10.34 -10.69 -16.24
C SER A 190 -11.77 -11.12 -16.46
N PRO A 191 -12.42 -11.83 -15.52
CA PRO A 191 -13.86 -12.06 -15.58
C PRO A 191 -14.61 -10.72 -15.64
N SER A 192 -15.79 -10.74 -16.24
CA SER A 192 -16.62 -9.55 -16.27
C SER A 192 -16.98 -9.12 -14.86
N PRO A 193 -16.96 -7.82 -14.53
CA PRO A 193 -17.43 -7.34 -13.21
C PRO A 193 -18.91 -7.60 -12.95
N ARG A 194 -19.65 -8.10 -13.93
CA ARG A 194 -21.08 -8.41 -13.83
C ARG A 194 -21.37 -9.91 -13.76
N ASP A 195 -20.36 -10.75 -13.87
CA ASP A 195 -20.42 -12.19 -13.69
C ASP A 195 -20.02 -12.55 -12.23
#